data_eb511d791ae19a4ba60272def2c4ef82
#
_entry.id   eb511d791ae19a4ba60272def2c4ef82
#
_cell.length_a   1.000
_cell.length_b   1.000
_cell.length_c   1.000
_cell.angle_alpha   90.00
_cell.angle_beta   90.00
_cell.angle_gamma   90.00
#
_symmetry.space_group_name_H-M   'P 1'
#
loop_
_entity.id
_entity.type
_entity.pdbx_description
1 polymer ?
#
loop_
_entity_poly.entity_id
_entity_poly.type
_entity_poly.pdbx_seq_one_letter_code
_entity_poly.pdbx_strand_id
1 'polypeptide(L)'
;FFLDYYGTAHLSTREVTNFVKGLSEACIENGQIPLIGGETAEMPSIYIEGKTDLVGCIIGLKDERFFQNTQISSGDLLIGIPSVSPHTNGYSLINKIFDEHGMPNQELVKTLLKPHKSYLNEVKEFIHNFGYDAIKGMCHITGGGLQENLSRVIPNDLHPDFNWDTLKHVLPDWCKYLQEKGNISNEELYRVFNCGVGFVIIVPKEMETN
;
A
#
# COMPACT_ATOMS: atom_id res chain seq x y z
N PHE A 1 6.24 6.86 16.73
CA PHE A 1 7.22 7.80 16.15
C PHE A 1 7.77 7.26 14.84
N PHE A 2 8.35 8.15 14.03
CA PHE A 2 8.94 7.86 12.74
C PHE A 2 10.44 8.22 12.75
N LEU A 3 11.22 7.43 12.04
CA LEU A 3 12.63 7.64 11.74
C LEU A 3 12.83 7.51 10.23
N ASP A 4 13.72 8.32 9.67
CA ASP A 4 14.02 8.31 8.24
C ASP A 4 15.49 8.05 7.94
N TYR A 5 15.72 7.68 6.68
CA TYR A 5 17.05 7.60 6.09
C TYR A 5 17.00 8.19 4.69
N TYR A 6 17.97 9.05 4.41
CA TYR A 6 18.19 9.64 3.09
C TYR A 6 19.62 9.37 2.66
N GLY A 7 19.84 8.52 1.67
CA GLY A 7 21.15 8.16 1.14
C GLY A 7 21.33 8.60 -0.31
N THR A 8 22.46 9.19 -0.65
CA THR A 8 22.78 9.64 -2.02
C THR A 8 24.29 9.70 -2.25
N ALA A 9 24.69 9.79 -3.53
CA ALA A 9 26.11 10.01 -3.87
C ALA A 9 26.58 11.41 -3.45
N HIS A 10 25.78 12.46 -3.76
CA HIS A 10 26.06 13.84 -3.38
C HIS A 10 24.82 14.53 -2.83
N LEU A 11 24.97 15.20 -1.69
CA LEU A 11 23.88 15.87 -1.01
C LEU A 11 23.52 17.19 -1.71
N SER A 12 22.24 17.37 -1.94
CA SER A 12 21.62 18.62 -2.34
C SER A 12 20.74 19.14 -1.20
N THR A 13 21.12 20.28 -0.63
CA THR A 13 20.33 20.91 0.45
C THR A 13 18.88 21.09 0.05
N ARG A 14 18.60 21.46 -1.20
CA ARG A 14 17.25 21.64 -1.71
C ARG A 14 16.46 20.33 -1.70
N GLU A 15 17.05 19.24 -2.15
CA GLU A 15 16.38 17.93 -2.23
C GLU A 15 16.11 17.36 -0.85
N VAL A 16 17.12 17.41 0.04
CA VAL A 16 16.95 16.98 1.45
C VAL A 16 15.88 17.81 2.15
N THR A 17 15.87 19.14 1.97
CA THR A 17 14.84 19.99 2.55
C THR A 17 13.44 19.63 2.06
N ASN A 18 13.27 19.41 0.76
CA ASN A 18 12.00 19.01 0.19
C ASN A 18 11.56 17.63 0.70
N PHE A 19 12.46 16.69 0.82
CA PHE A 19 12.20 15.37 1.38
C PHE A 19 11.71 15.46 2.83
N VAL A 20 12.47 16.12 3.70
CA VAL A 20 12.11 16.25 5.12
C VAL A 20 10.79 17.00 5.31
N LYS A 21 10.54 18.02 4.49
CA LYS A 21 9.27 18.75 4.49
C LYS A 21 8.10 17.81 4.14
N GLY A 22 8.20 17.09 3.02
CA GLY A 22 7.15 16.16 2.60
C GLY A 22 6.93 15.02 3.62
N LEU A 23 7.99 14.51 4.21
CA LEU A 23 7.91 13.51 5.27
C LEU A 23 7.22 14.05 6.53
N SER A 24 7.56 15.28 6.95
CA SER A 24 6.92 15.94 8.10
C SER A 24 5.42 16.17 7.84
N GLU A 25 5.05 16.65 6.65
CA GLU A 25 3.66 16.82 6.23
C GLU A 25 2.90 15.49 6.28
N ALA A 26 3.48 14.42 5.73
CA ALA A 26 2.89 13.09 5.76
C ALA A 26 2.73 12.55 7.19
N CYS A 27 3.69 12.76 8.07
CA CYS A 27 3.60 12.39 9.49
C CYS A 27 2.47 13.13 10.21
N ILE A 28 2.26 14.42 9.92
CA ILE A 28 1.18 15.24 10.50
C ILE A 28 -0.18 14.72 10.00
N GLU A 29 -0.34 14.52 8.70
CA GLU A 29 -1.58 14.04 8.08
C GLU A 29 -1.99 12.65 8.56
N ASN A 30 -1.02 11.80 8.88
CA ASN A 30 -1.25 10.42 9.32
C ASN A 30 -1.36 10.26 10.86
N GLY A 31 -1.83 11.27 11.54
CA GLY A 31 -2.14 11.20 12.98
C GLY A 31 -1.11 11.88 13.86
N GLN A 32 -0.41 12.89 13.33
CA GLN A 32 0.59 13.67 14.06
C GLN A 32 1.73 12.79 14.62
N ILE A 33 2.21 11.87 13.79
CA ILE A 33 3.31 10.97 14.15
C ILE A 33 4.58 11.80 14.34
N PRO A 34 5.23 11.75 15.53
CA PRO A 34 6.47 12.49 15.73
C PRO A 34 7.59 11.96 14.83
N LEU A 35 8.15 12.83 13.99
CA LEU A 35 9.40 12.59 13.30
C LEU A 35 10.53 13.00 14.25
N ILE A 36 11.23 12.03 14.83
CA ILE A 36 12.14 12.26 15.95
C ILE A 36 13.62 12.22 15.57
N GLY A 37 13.93 11.83 14.35
CA GLY A 37 15.30 11.76 13.85
C GLY A 37 15.42 10.85 12.66
N GLY A 38 16.65 10.62 12.28
CA GLY A 38 17.01 9.78 11.15
C GLY A 38 18.49 9.93 10.80
N GLU A 39 18.85 9.58 9.57
CA GLU A 39 20.21 9.70 9.07
C GLU A 39 20.21 10.25 7.65
N THR A 40 21.14 11.17 7.37
CA THR A 40 21.40 11.70 6.02
C THR A 40 22.82 11.35 5.61
N ALA A 41 22.96 10.46 4.64
CA ALA A 41 24.23 9.88 4.25
C ALA A 41 24.67 10.33 2.85
N GLU A 42 25.88 10.90 2.74
CA GLU A 42 26.57 11.15 1.49
C GLU A 42 27.63 10.09 1.26
N MET A 43 27.41 9.21 0.28
CA MET A 43 28.31 8.07 0.02
C MET A 43 28.54 7.86 -1.49
N PRO A 44 29.44 8.64 -2.11
CA PRO A 44 29.68 8.60 -3.55
C PRO A 44 30.28 7.28 -4.06
N SER A 45 30.87 6.49 -3.17
CA SER A 45 31.40 5.15 -3.51
C SER A 45 30.34 4.04 -3.47
N ILE A 46 29.16 4.31 -2.95
CA ILE A 46 28.06 3.34 -2.79
C ILE A 46 26.88 3.67 -3.71
N TYR A 47 26.49 4.94 -3.75
CA TYR A 47 25.34 5.38 -4.54
C TYR A 47 25.77 5.87 -5.92
N ILE A 48 24.90 5.58 -6.90
CA ILE A 48 25.03 6.11 -8.27
C ILE A 48 24.64 7.58 -8.28
N GLU A 49 25.39 8.41 -8.99
CA GLU A 49 25.09 9.83 -9.18
C GLU A 49 23.65 10.07 -9.63
N GLY A 50 22.98 11.03 -8.98
CA GLY A 50 21.57 11.36 -9.24
C GLY A 50 20.55 10.31 -8.78
N LYS A 51 20.99 9.29 -8.03
CA LYS A 51 20.09 8.33 -7.37
C LYS A 51 20.03 8.58 -5.88
N THR A 52 18.86 8.37 -5.33
CA THR A 52 18.58 8.56 -3.90
C THR A 52 17.90 7.33 -3.35
N ASP A 53 18.31 6.90 -2.17
CA ASP A 53 17.67 5.84 -1.40
C ASP A 53 16.94 6.45 -0.21
N LEU A 54 15.65 6.11 -0.06
CA LEU A 54 14.77 6.62 0.97
C LEU A 54 14.22 5.46 1.78
N VAL A 55 14.46 5.47 3.08
CA VAL A 55 13.94 4.43 3.99
C VAL A 55 13.19 5.08 5.13
N GLY A 56 12.04 4.51 5.47
CA GLY A 56 11.25 4.93 6.63
C GLY A 56 11.09 3.78 7.62
N CYS A 57 11.15 4.11 8.91
CA CYS A 57 10.85 3.19 9.99
C CYS A 57 9.82 3.82 10.93
N ILE A 58 8.68 3.16 11.07
CA ILE A 58 7.63 3.58 11.99
C ILE A 58 7.54 2.62 13.17
N ILE A 59 7.52 3.17 14.38
CA ILE A 59 7.32 2.40 15.62
C ILE A 59 6.02 2.86 16.26
N GLY A 60 5.13 1.93 16.54
CA GLY A 60 3.84 2.17 17.18
C GLY A 60 3.59 1.21 18.33
N LEU A 61 2.60 1.55 19.14
CA LEU A 61 2.07 0.67 20.17
C LEU A 61 0.81 -0.01 19.63
N LYS A 62 0.73 -1.32 19.77
CA LYS A 62 -0.50 -2.05 19.46
C LYS A 62 -1.52 -1.77 20.56
N ASP A 63 -2.71 -1.31 20.18
CA ASP A 63 -3.83 -1.19 21.10
C ASP A 63 -4.35 -2.60 21.41
N GLU A 64 -4.44 -2.94 22.70
CA GLU A 64 -4.86 -4.27 23.17
C GLU A 64 -6.29 -4.62 22.77
N ARG A 65 -7.13 -3.62 22.47
CA ARG A 65 -8.49 -3.82 21.98
C ARG A 65 -8.54 -4.41 20.58
N PHE A 66 -7.47 -4.18 19.78
CA PHE A 66 -7.37 -4.84 18.48
C PHE A 66 -7.06 -6.31 18.66
N PHE A 67 -7.83 -7.14 18.00
CA PHE A 67 -7.59 -8.58 17.91
C PHE A 67 -7.78 -9.36 19.21
N GLN A 68 -8.63 -8.88 20.12
CA GLN A 68 -9.01 -9.66 21.32
C GLN A 68 -9.91 -10.86 20.95
N ASN A 69 -10.73 -10.76 19.90
CA ASN A 69 -11.65 -11.79 19.42
C ASN A 69 -11.32 -12.25 18.00
N THR A 70 -10.06 -12.47 17.70
CA THR A 70 -9.54 -12.58 16.32
C THR A 70 -9.53 -13.98 15.74
N GLN A 71 -10.43 -14.84 16.12
CA GLN A 71 -10.57 -16.09 15.39
C GLN A 71 -11.28 -15.82 14.05
N ILE A 72 -10.46 -15.58 12.98
CA ILE A 72 -10.96 -15.57 11.62
C ILE A 72 -11.49 -16.95 11.30
N SER A 73 -12.72 -17.03 10.77
CA SER A 73 -13.45 -18.26 10.53
C SER A 73 -14.00 -18.28 9.11
N SER A 74 -14.34 -19.47 8.64
CA SER A 74 -15.01 -19.61 7.33
C SER A 74 -16.34 -18.84 7.32
N GLY A 75 -16.53 -18.08 6.25
CA GLY A 75 -17.70 -17.20 6.06
C GLY A 75 -17.49 -15.76 6.53
N ASP A 76 -16.39 -15.42 7.20
CA ASP A 76 -16.06 -14.03 7.50
C ASP A 76 -15.87 -13.23 6.20
N LEU A 77 -16.22 -11.95 6.24
CA LEU A 77 -16.24 -11.10 5.07
C LEU A 77 -14.94 -10.31 4.92
N LEU A 78 -14.52 -10.11 3.69
CA LEU A 78 -13.37 -9.28 3.32
C LEU A 78 -13.89 -7.95 2.74
N ILE A 79 -13.78 -6.87 3.50
CA ILE A 79 -14.16 -5.52 3.07
C ILE A 79 -12.94 -4.84 2.46
N GLY A 80 -12.93 -4.68 1.14
CA GLY A 80 -11.87 -4.00 0.40
C GLY A 80 -12.03 -2.49 0.38
N ILE A 81 -10.99 -1.76 0.75
CA ILE A 81 -10.94 -0.29 0.65
C ILE A 81 -10.14 0.09 -0.60
N PRO A 82 -10.68 0.97 -1.48
CA PRO A 82 -10.05 1.30 -2.74
C PRO A 82 -8.67 1.93 -2.59
N SER A 83 -7.74 1.54 -3.47
CA SER A 83 -6.46 2.22 -3.68
C SER A 83 -6.58 3.34 -4.72
N VAL A 84 -5.62 4.26 -4.72
CA VAL A 84 -5.55 5.37 -5.70
C VAL A 84 -4.42 5.18 -6.72
N SER A 85 -3.50 4.24 -6.45
CA SER A 85 -2.28 4.00 -7.22
C SER A 85 -1.74 2.58 -6.94
N PRO A 86 -0.63 2.15 -7.56
CA PRO A 86 0.02 0.87 -7.29
C PRO A 86 0.64 0.71 -5.89
N HIS A 87 0.53 1.68 -5.00
CA HIS A 87 1.09 1.65 -3.64
C HIS A 87 2.61 1.43 -3.62
N THR A 88 3.36 2.13 -4.50
CA THR A 88 4.81 2.01 -4.60
C THR A 88 5.32 0.58 -4.90
N ASN A 89 4.46 -0.31 -5.40
CA ASN A 89 4.79 -1.68 -5.79
C ASN A 89 4.67 -1.89 -7.30
N GLY A 90 5.41 -2.88 -7.83
CA GLY A 90 5.35 -3.26 -9.23
C GLY A 90 6.07 -2.33 -10.20
N TYR A 91 6.84 -1.34 -9.71
CA TYR A 91 7.51 -0.36 -10.59
C TYR A 91 8.59 -0.96 -11.48
N SER A 92 9.22 -2.06 -11.10
CA SER A 92 10.13 -2.77 -12.02
C SER A 92 9.41 -3.25 -13.28
N LEU A 93 8.19 -3.77 -13.13
CA LEU A 93 7.36 -4.20 -14.27
C LEU A 93 6.81 -2.98 -15.02
N ILE A 94 6.36 -1.95 -14.34
CA ILE A 94 5.89 -0.69 -14.95
C ILE A 94 6.99 -0.07 -15.81
N ASN A 95 8.21 0.06 -15.28
CA ASN A 95 9.34 0.63 -15.99
C ASN A 95 9.69 -0.22 -17.22
N LYS A 96 9.72 -1.55 -17.07
CA LYS A 96 9.95 -2.45 -18.20
C LYS A 96 8.93 -2.24 -19.33
N ILE A 97 7.65 -2.12 -19.01
CA ILE A 97 6.59 -1.85 -20.00
C ILE A 97 6.82 -0.50 -20.69
N PHE A 98 7.21 0.53 -19.93
CA PHE A 98 7.49 1.85 -20.51
C PHE A 98 8.74 1.89 -21.38
N ASP A 99 9.78 1.12 -21.01
CA ASP A 99 10.98 0.98 -21.82
C ASP A 99 10.69 0.28 -23.16
N GLU A 100 9.80 -0.73 -23.15
CA GLU A 100 9.43 -1.50 -24.35
C GLU A 100 8.39 -0.79 -25.24
N HIS A 101 7.45 -0.05 -24.67
CA HIS A 101 6.29 0.50 -25.38
C HIS A 101 6.20 2.03 -25.38
N GLY A 102 7.15 2.71 -24.71
CA GLY A 102 7.16 4.15 -24.53
C GLY A 102 6.32 4.62 -23.36
N MET A 103 6.56 5.89 -22.96
CA MET A 103 5.84 6.51 -21.85
C MET A 103 4.36 6.71 -22.19
N PRO A 104 3.44 6.46 -21.25
CA PRO A 104 2.03 6.74 -21.44
C PRO A 104 1.73 8.25 -21.43
N ASN A 105 0.46 8.61 -21.55
CA ASN A 105 0.05 9.99 -21.40
C ASN A 105 0.33 10.52 -19.99
N GLN A 106 0.43 11.85 -19.85
CA GLN A 106 0.79 12.50 -18.58
C GLN A 106 -0.22 12.23 -17.44
N GLU A 107 -1.48 12.01 -17.76
CA GLU A 107 -2.51 11.75 -16.74
C GLU A 107 -2.34 10.39 -16.10
N LEU A 108 -2.01 9.37 -16.89
CA LEU A 108 -1.68 8.06 -16.36
C LEU A 108 -0.40 8.08 -15.52
N VAL A 109 0.64 8.79 -15.99
CA VAL A 109 1.88 8.99 -15.20
C VAL A 109 1.56 9.63 -13.84
N LYS A 110 0.76 10.71 -13.83
CA LYS A 110 0.33 11.35 -12.57
C LYS A 110 -0.44 10.39 -11.67
N THR A 111 -1.29 9.54 -12.23
CA THR A 111 -2.03 8.55 -11.44
C THR A 111 -1.12 7.51 -10.83
N LEU A 112 -0.16 6.99 -11.58
CA LEU A 112 0.83 6.05 -11.07
C LEU A 112 1.70 6.66 -9.97
N LEU A 113 2.05 7.93 -10.08
CA LEU A 113 2.88 8.67 -9.13
C LEU A 113 2.10 9.29 -7.96
N LYS A 114 0.78 9.05 -7.85
CA LYS A 114 0.03 9.53 -6.69
C LYS A 114 0.64 8.99 -5.41
N PRO A 115 0.74 9.83 -4.36
CA PRO A 115 1.15 9.36 -3.04
C PRO A 115 0.33 8.15 -2.59
N HIS A 116 0.95 7.28 -1.86
CA HIS A 116 0.30 6.14 -1.23
C HIS A 116 -0.82 6.64 -0.31
N LYS A 117 -2.03 6.11 -0.50
CA LYS A 117 -3.18 6.49 0.32
C LYS A 117 -2.98 6.03 1.77
N SER A 118 -3.22 6.92 2.72
CA SER A 118 -3.39 6.53 4.12
C SER A 118 -4.78 5.93 4.33
N TYR A 119 -4.86 4.84 5.07
CA TYR A 119 -6.13 4.17 5.44
C TYR A 119 -6.52 4.44 6.89
N LEU A 120 -5.81 5.34 7.56
CA LEU A 120 -6.02 5.65 8.98
C LEU A 120 -7.43 6.16 9.26
N ASN A 121 -7.95 7.04 8.40
CA ASN A 121 -9.27 7.64 8.59
C ASN A 121 -10.38 6.61 8.37
N GLU A 122 -10.27 5.79 7.34
CA GLU A 122 -11.24 4.72 7.06
C GLU A 122 -11.30 3.70 8.20
N VAL A 123 -10.15 3.31 8.73
CA VAL A 123 -10.09 2.39 9.89
C VAL A 123 -10.67 3.05 11.14
N LYS A 124 -10.37 4.33 11.40
CA LYS A 124 -10.96 5.07 12.53
C LYS A 124 -12.47 5.21 12.42
N GLU A 125 -12.97 5.53 11.23
CA GLU A 125 -14.40 5.64 10.95
C GLU A 125 -15.09 4.28 11.12
N PHE A 126 -14.48 3.23 10.63
CA PHE A 126 -14.99 1.87 10.82
C PHE A 126 -15.10 1.53 12.33
N ILE A 127 -14.05 1.79 13.10
CA ILE A 127 -14.06 1.56 14.56
C ILE A 127 -15.11 2.42 15.26
N HIS A 128 -15.25 3.67 14.85
CA HIS A 128 -16.25 4.58 15.42
C HIS A 128 -17.68 4.05 15.24
N ASN A 129 -17.96 3.51 14.05
CA ASN A 129 -19.31 3.04 13.71
C ASN A 129 -19.62 1.63 14.25
N PHE A 130 -18.63 0.73 14.29
CA PHE A 130 -18.84 -0.69 14.54
C PHE A 130 -18.09 -1.24 15.76
N GLY A 131 -17.16 -0.47 16.30
CA GLY A 131 -16.33 -0.90 17.44
C GLY A 131 -15.12 -1.76 17.03
N TYR A 132 -14.23 -1.96 18.00
CA TYR A 132 -13.02 -2.78 17.81
C TYR A 132 -13.32 -4.26 17.59
N ASP A 133 -14.37 -4.78 18.24
CA ASP A 133 -14.76 -6.18 18.20
C ASP A 133 -15.29 -6.62 16.82
N ALA A 134 -15.65 -5.65 15.97
CA ALA A 134 -16.05 -5.91 14.59
C ALA A 134 -14.85 -6.20 13.68
N ILE A 135 -13.63 -5.96 14.11
CA ILE A 135 -12.41 -6.20 13.31
C ILE A 135 -11.75 -7.49 13.75
N LYS A 136 -11.78 -8.51 12.90
CA LYS A 136 -11.07 -9.79 13.10
C LYS A 136 -9.64 -9.75 12.56
N GLY A 137 -9.38 -8.95 11.54
CA GLY A 137 -8.06 -8.78 10.95
C GLY A 137 -8.00 -7.57 10.03
N MET A 138 -6.80 -7.12 9.74
CA MET A 138 -6.54 -6.05 8.79
C MET A 138 -5.34 -6.42 7.93
N CYS A 139 -5.42 -6.09 6.64
CA CYS A 139 -4.38 -6.40 5.68
C CYS A 139 -4.13 -5.23 4.74
N HIS A 140 -2.91 -4.73 4.70
CA HIS A 140 -2.47 -3.75 3.72
C HIS A 140 -1.98 -4.47 2.46
N ILE A 141 -2.53 -4.10 1.29
CA ILE A 141 -2.23 -4.77 0.04
C ILE A 141 -1.05 -4.11 -0.65
N THR A 142 0.07 -4.81 -0.66
CA THR A 142 1.34 -4.41 -1.24
C THR A 142 1.78 -5.39 -2.35
N GLY A 143 3.08 -5.51 -2.62
CA GLY A 143 3.62 -6.54 -3.51
C GLY A 143 3.20 -7.95 -3.07
N GLY A 144 2.82 -8.80 -4.01
CA GLY A 144 2.16 -10.08 -3.76
C GLY A 144 0.64 -10.04 -3.92
N GLY A 145 0.07 -8.82 -4.12
CA GLY A 145 -1.37 -8.64 -4.39
C GLY A 145 -2.27 -9.10 -3.25
N LEU A 146 -3.54 -9.29 -3.57
CA LEU A 146 -4.55 -9.67 -2.58
C LEU A 146 -4.26 -11.03 -1.93
N GLN A 147 -3.95 -12.03 -2.75
CA GLN A 147 -3.83 -13.40 -2.28
C GLN A 147 -2.67 -13.59 -1.31
N GLU A 148 -1.47 -13.13 -1.67
CA GLU A 148 -0.29 -13.31 -0.83
C GLU A 148 -0.37 -12.48 0.46
N ASN A 149 -0.86 -11.24 0.38
CA ASN A 149 -0.97 -10.40 1.58
C ASN A 149 -2.04 -10.90 2.54
N LEU A 150 -3.18 -11.37 2.06
CA LEU A 150 -4.22 -11.92 2.93
C LEU A 150 -3.79 -13.25 3.58
N SER A 151 -3.02 -14.09 2.89
CA SER A 151 -2.51 -15.35 3.48
C SER A 151 -1.59 -15.14 4.68
N ARG A 152 -1.05 -13.93 4.89
CA ARG A 152 -0.26 -13.59 6.09
C ARG A 152 -1.12 -13.30 7.32
N VAL A 153 -2.40 -13.04 7.12
CA VAL A 153 -3.35 -12.65 8.17
C VAL A 153 -4.36 -13.74 8.47
N ILE A 154 -4.79 -14.45 7.42
CA ILE A 154 -5.76 -15.54 7.49
C ILE A 154 -5.07 -16.82 7.96
N PRO A 155 -5.69 -17.63 8.85
CA PRO A 155 -5.18 -18.95 9.24
C PRO A 155 -4.88 -19.85 8.04
N ASN A 156 -3.86 -20.69 8.14
CA ASN A 156 -3.36 -21.54 7.03
C ASN A 156 -4.38 -22.55 6.48
N ASP A 157 -5.38 -22.90 7.27
CA ASP A 157 -6.47 -23.82 6.91
C ASP A 157 -7.64 -23.12 6.21
N LEU A 158 -7.60 -21.81 6.09
CA LEU A 158 -8.58 -20.99 5.39
C LEU A 158 -7.97 -20.36 4.14
N HIS A 159 -8.80 -20.13 3.14
CA HIS A 159 -8.41 -19.47 1.90
C HIS A 159 -9.37 -18.33 1.59
N PRO A 160 -8.87 -17.16 1.16
CA PRO A 160 -9.73 -16.08 0.72
C PRO A 160 -10.44 -16.49 -0.58
N ASP A 161 -11.76 -16.31 -0.61
CA ASP A 161 -12.56 -16.49 -1.82
C ASP A 161 -12.82 -15.11 -2.45
N PHE A 162 -12.39 -14.94 -3.69
CA PHE A 162 -12.54 -13.70 -4.42
C PHE A 162 -13.54 -13.85 -5.55
N ASN A 163 -14.50 -12.94 -5.62
CA ASN A 163 -15.29 -12.78 -6.82
C ASN A 163 -14.46 -12.08 -7.91
N TRP A 164 -13.67 -12.87 -8.65
CA TRP A 164 -12.80 -12.37 -9.70
C TRP A 164 -13.56 -11.64 -10.82
N ASP A 165 -14.78 -12.01 -11.10
CA ASP A 165 -15.59 -11.33 -12.12
C ASP A 165 -15.98 -9.93 -11.66
N THR A 166 -16.36 -9.77 -10.40
CA THR A 166 -16.57 -8.43 -9.82
C THR A 166 -15.29 -7.61 -9.81
N LEU A 167 -14.16 -8.19 -9.41
CA LEU A 167 -12.87 -7.49 -9.39
C LEU A 167 -12.44 -7.00 -10.78
N LYS A 168 -12.65 -7.79 -11.83
CA LYS A 168 -12.35 -7.35 -13.21
C LYS A 168 -13.11 -6.09 -13.62
N HIS A 169 -14.36 -5.95 -13.19
CA HIS A 169 -15.18 -4.78 -13.53
C HIS A 169 -14.75 -3.51 -12.81
N VAL A 170 -14.12 -3.64 -11.63
CA VAL A 170 -13.65 -2.51 -10.82
C VAL A 170 -12.15 -2.23 -10.96
N LEU A 171 -11.45 -2.95 -11.85
CA LEU A 171 -10.04 -2.69 -12.12
C LEU A 171 -9.80 -1.22 -12.53
N PRO A 172 -8.88 -0.52 -11.87
CA PRO A 172 -8.51 0.84 -12.28
C PRO A 172 -7.97 0.90 -13.71
N ASP A 173 -8.15 2.02 -14.37
CA ASP A 173 -7.68 2.19 -15.76
C ASP A 173 -6.17 2.03 -15.91
N TRP A 174 -5.38 2.38 -14.87
CA TRP A 174 -3.94 2.13 -14.87
C TRP A 174 -3.61 0.63 -14.87
N CYS A 175 -4.39 -0.22 -14.20
CA CYS A 175 -4.22 -1.68 -14.25
C CYS A 175 -4.52 -2.22 -15.63
N LYS A 176 -5.65 -1.81 -16.22
CA LYS A 176 -6.07 -2.22 -17.57
C LYS A 176 -5.02 -1.84 -18.60
N TYR A 177 -4.51 -0.60 -18.53
CA TYR A 177 -3.45 -0.12 -19.41
C TYR A 177 -2.18 -0.98 -19.30
N LEU A 178 -1.70 -1.23 -18.07
CA LEU A 178 -0.49 -2.04 -17.86
C LEU A 178 -0.69 -3.48 -18.34
N GLN A 179 -1.86 -4.05 -18.08
CA GLN A 179 -2.21 -5.41 -18.52
C GLN A 179 -2.19 -5.51 -20.04
N GLU A 180 -2.84 -4.58 -20.73
CA GLU A 180 -2.93 -4.56 -22.18
C GLU A 180 -1.56 -4.33 -22.84
N LYS A 181 -0.82 -3.30 -22.40
CA LYS A 181 0.47 -2.93 -22.98
C LYS A 181 1.56 -3.96 -22.68
N GLY A 182 1.60 -4.46 -21.46
CA GLY A 182 2.58 -5.46 -21.05
C GLY A 182 2.19 -6.89 -21.40
N ASN A 183 1.02 -7.11 -22.02
CA ASN A 183 0.45 -8.45 -22.25
C ASN A 183 0.52 -9.33 -21.00
N ILE A 184 0.15 -8.76 -19.84
CA ILE A 184 0.25 -9.39 -18.53
C ILE A 184 -0.95 -10.33 -18.34
N SER A 185 -0.70 -11.57 -17.93
CA SER A 185 -1.78 -12.49 -17.55
C SER A 185 -2.56 -11.97 -16.32
N ASN A 186 -3.79 -12.39 -16.14
CA ASN A 186 -4.57 -12.04 -14.95
C ASN A 186 -3.86 -12.48 -13.66
N GLU A 187 -3.28 -13.68 -13.68
CA GLU A 187 -2.54 -14.24 -12.54
C GLU A 187 -1.37 -13.34 -12.14
N GLU A 188 -0.55 -12.93 -13.10
CA GLU A 188 0.59 -12.04 -12.85
C GLU A 188 0.12 -10.65 -12.39
N LEU A 189 -0.94 -10.10 -13.00
CA LEU A 189 -1.52 -8.82 -12.61
C LEU A 189 -1.93 -8.82 -11.13
N TYR A 190 -2.68 -9.85 -10.71
CA TYR A 190 -3.16 -9.99 -9.34
C TYR A 190 -2.05 -10.36 -8.34
N ARG A 191 -0.94 -10.91 -8.82
CA ARG A 191 0.24 -11.20 -8.00
C ARG A 191 1.11 -9.96 -7.77
N VAL A 192 1.24 -9.09 -8.76
CA VAL A 192 2.14 -7.93 -8.69
C VAL A 192 1.46 -6.70 -8.09
N PHE A 193 0.19 -6.48 -8.44
CA PHE A 193 -0.51 -5.24 -8.13
C PHE A 193 -1.66 -5.41 -7.14
N ASN A 194 -2.02 -4.32 -6.48
CA ASN A 194 -3.18 -4.26 -5.60
C ASN A 194 -4.53 -4.26 -6.35
N CYS A 195 -4.49 -4.08 -7.68
CA CYS A 195 -5.66 -4.12 -8.57
C CYS A 195 -6.84 -3.24 -8.14
N GLY A 196 -6.55 -2.12 -7.47
CA GLY A 196 -7.57 -1.17 -7.01
C GLY A 196 -8.03 -1.39 -5.57
N VAL A 197 -7.59 -2.45 -4.90
CA VAL A 197 -7.88 -2.71 -3.49
C VAL A 197 -6.60 -2.50 -2.69
N GLY A 198 -6.55 -1.45 -1.87
CA GLY A 198 -5.32 -1.10 -1.16
C GLY A 198 -5.25 -1.56 0.28
N PHE A 199 -6.41 -1.78 0.90
CA PHE A 199 -6.51 -2.26 2.27
C PHE A 199 -7.72 -3.16 2.43
N VAL A 200 -7.65 -4.16 3.30
CA VAL A 200 -8.76 -5.07 3.59
C VAL A 200 -9.00 -5.13 5.09
N ILE A 201 -10.26 -5.01 5.49
CA ILE A 201 -10.72 -5.27 6.86
C ILE A 201 -11.47 -6.60 6.84
N ILE A 202 -11.15 -7.51 7.74
CA ILE A 202 -11.82 -8.79 7.91
C ILE A 202 -12.82 -8.65 9.05
N VAL A 203 -14.08 -8.97 8.77
CA VAL A 203 -15.20 -8.77 9.70
C VAL A 203 -16.05 -10.03 9.82
N PRO A 204 -16.81 -10.18 10.93
CA PRO A 204 -17.75 -11.28 11.08
C PRO A 204 -18.79 -11.31 9.96
N LYS A 205 -19.21 -12.52 9.54
CA LYS A 205 -20.23 -12.72 8.50
C LYS A 205 -21.56 -12.04 8.79
N GLU A 206 -21.89 -11.86 10.06
CA GLU A 206 -23.14 -11.23 10.51
C GLU A 206 -23.24 -9.75 10.10
N MET A 207 -22.11 -9.15 9.66
CA MET A 207 -22.09 -7.76 9.17
C MET A 207 -22.53 -7.61 7.71
N GLU A 208 -22.85 -8.69 7.00
CA GLU A 208 -23.33 -8.65 5.61
C GLU A 208 -24.64 -7.85 5.44
N THR A 209 -25.45 -7.75 6.48
CA THR A 209 -26.80 -7.15 6.46
C THR A 209 -26.85 -5.74 7.05
N ASN A 210 -25.74 -5.16 7.43
CA ASN A 210 -25.62 -3.80 7.97
C ASN A 210 -24.81 -2.94 6.96
#